data_0c92bc87753dc32a76c5f362b0762f7d
#
_entry.id   0c92bc87753dc32a76c5f362b0762f7d
#
_cell.length_a   1.000
_cell.length_b   1.000
_cell.length_c   1.000
_cell.angle_alpha   90.00
_cell.angle_beta   90.00
_cell.angle_gamma   90.00
#
_symmetry.space_group_name_H-M   'P 1'
#
loop_
_entity.id
_entity.type
_entity.pdbx_description
1 polymer ?
#
loop_
_entity_poly.entity_id
_entity_poly.type
_entity_poly.pdbx_seq_one_letter_code
_entity_poly.pdbx_strand_id
1 'polypeptide(L)'
;HSFPTRRSSDLILDQLSNIKHRCMIALVYSAGLRRSELLNLTPKDINSETMSVRIMGKGKKCRYSLLSPKLLEELRQYFREYRPKKWLFEGETPGVQYSASALVKVLKEAAQRAGIKHRVHVHMLRHSFATHLLEQGTDLHTIQELLGHNDIKTTTIYLHVSSAHKSQIPNPLDSLDDS
;
A
#
# COMPACT_ATOMS: atom_id res chain seq x y z
N HIS A 1 11.83 -12.42 13.03
CA HIS A 1 11.58 -11.63 11.82
C HIS A 1 10.88 -10.33 12.16
N SER A 2 11.62 -9.25 12.14
CA SER A 2 11.04 -7.92 12.35
C SER A 2 10.38 -7.44 11.06
N PHE A 3 9.13 -7.01 11.15
CA PHE A 3 8.45 -6.32 10.06
C PHE A 3 9.09 -4.95 9.84
N PRO A 4 9.02 -4.40 8.62
CA PRO A 4 9.46 -3.04 8.39
C PRO A 4 8.74 -2.08 9.33
N THR A 5 9.51 -1.28 10.03
CA THR A 5 8.97 -0.20 10.85
C THR A 5 8.55 0.96 9.92
N ARG A 6 7.87 1.96 10.47
CA ARG A 6 7.59 3.21 9.77
C ARG A 6 8.86 3.78 9.16
N ARG A 7 9.94 3.84 9.94
CA ARG A 7 11.24 4.35 9.49
C ARG A 7 11.79 3.53 8.31
N SER A 8 11.65 2.20 8.36
CA SER A 8 12.07 1.33 7.26
C SER A 8 11.26 1.59 5.99
N SER A 9 9.97 1.79 6.12
CA SER A 9 9.10 2.09 4.97
C SER A 9 9.44 3.45 4.36
N ASP A 10 9.71 4.46 5.19
CA ASP A 10 10.19 5.77 4.74
C ASP A 10 11.49 5.63 3.94
N LEU A 11 12.45 4.90 4.48
CA LEU A 11 13.75 4.71 3.85
C LEU A 11 13.62 4.01 2.50
N ILE A 12 12.74 3.01 2.40
CA ILE A 12 12.48 2.31 1.14
C ILE A 12 11.90 3.27 0.11
N LEU A 13 10.90 4.05 0.47
CA LEU A 13 10.27 5.01 -0.45
C LEU A 13 11.25 6.07 -0.92
N ASP A 14 12.15 6.52 -0.04
CA ASP A 14 13.18 7.50 -0.38
C ASP A 14 14.18 7.00 -1.41
N GLN A 15 14.33 5.67 -1.56
CA GLN A 15 15.22 5.09 -2.56
C GLN A 15 14.59 4.98 -3.94
N LEU A 16 13.30 5.26 -4.07
CA LEU A 16 12.56 5.10 -5.32
C LEU A 16 12.42 6.44 -6.03
N SER A 17 13.25 6.65 -7.05
CA SER A 17 13.21 7.85 -7.89
C SER A 17 12.25 7.71 -9.06
N ASN A 18 12.02 6.48 -9.53
CA ASN A 18 11.06 6.21 -10.61
C ASN A 18 9.64 6.35 -10.07
N ILE A 19 8.86 7.25 -10.67
CA ILE A 19 7.51 7.57 -10.19
C ILE A 19 6.57 6.35 -10.21
N LYS A 20 6.71 5.47 -11.16
CA LYS A 20 5.92 4.23 -11.25
C LYS A 20 6.21 3.31 -10.07
N HIS A 21 7.49 3.05 -9.82
CA HIS A 21 7.92 2.21 -8.70
C HIS A 21 7.49 2.79 -7.36
N ARG A 22 7.65 4.10 -7.22
CA ARG A 22 7.25 4.82 -6.01
C ARG A 22 5.75 4.71 -5.76
N CYS A 23 4.93 4.92 -6.79
CA CYS A 23 3.47 4.79 -6.68
C CYS A 23 3.05 3.38 -6.30
N MET A 24 3.67 2.34 -6.89
CA MET A 24 3.36 0.95 -6.57
C MET A 24 3.62 0.64 -5.09
N ILE A 25 4.81 0.95 -4.62
CA ILE A 25 5.19 0.64 -3.23
C ILE A 25 4.40 1.52 -2.25
N ALA A 26 4.19 2.79 -2.57
CA ALA A 26 3.40 3.69 -1.75
C ALA A 26 1.95 3.22 -1.61
N LEU A 27 1.35 2.69 -2.67
CA LEU A 27 -0.02 2.13 -2.61
C LEU A 27 -0.09 0.92 -1.69
N VAL A 28 0.88 0.01 -1.77
CA VAL A 28 0.91 -1.14 -0.86
C VAL A 28 0.95 -0.67 0.58
N TYR A 29 1.83 0.26 0.89
CA TYR A 29 2.04 0.74 2.25
C TYR A 29 0.86 1.59 2.76
N SER A 30 0.28 2.43 1.92
CA SER A 30 -0.74 3.40 2.35
C SER A 30 -2.18 2.88 2.26
N ALA A 31 -2.42 1.83 1.50
CA ALA A 31 -3.75 1.23 1.34
C ALA A 31 -3.81 -0.22 1.85
N GLY A 32 -2.69 -0.82 2.20
CA GLY A 32 -2.64 -2.18 2.74
C GLY A 32 -2.94 -3.25 1.71
N LEU A 33 -2.38 -3.14 0.52
CA LEU A 33 -2.68 -4.06 -0.58
C LEU A 33 -1.85 -5.35 -0.52
N ARG A 34 -2.47 -6.44 -0.97
CA ARG A 34 -1.74 -7.63 -1.35
C ARG A 34 -1.11 -7.42 -2.73
N ARG A 35 -0.04 -8.17 -3.03
CA ARG A 35 0.66 -8.08 -4.32
C ARG A 35 -0.30 -8.23 -5.51
N SER A 36 -1.12 -9.26 -5.50
CA SER A 36 -2.09 -9.51 -6.57
C SER A 36 -3.12 -8.38 -6.68
N GLU A 37 -3.54 -7.82 -5.56
CA GLU A 37 -4.49 -6.71 -5.53
C GLU A 37 -3.91 -5.46 -6.18
N LEU A 38 -2.64 -5.16 -5.89
CA LEU A 38 -1.95 -4.04 -6.52
C LEU A 38 -1.89 -4.21 -8.04
N LEU A 39 -1.47 -5.39 -8.49
CA LEU A 39 -1.27 -5.65 -9.92
C LEU A 39 -2.60 -5.72 -10.70
N ASN A 40 -3.70 -5.99 -10.02
CA ASN A 40 -5.04 -6.03 -10.64
C ASN A 40 -5.75 -4.67 -10.63
N LEU A 41 -5.16 -3.63 -10.06
CA LEU A 41 -5.77 -2.30 -10.07
C LEU A 41 -5.87 -1.75 -11.48
N THR A 42 -7.00 -1.09 -11.74
CA THR A 42 -7.23 -0.31 -12.97
C THR A 42 -7.31 1.18 -12.59
N PRO A 43 -7.12 2.09 -13.55
CA PRO A 43 -7.25 3.52 -13.26
C PRO A 43 -8.60 3.90 -12.63
N LYS A 44 -9.67 3.19 -12.97
CA LYS A 44 -11.01 3.43 -12.41
C LYS A 44 -11.13 3.09 -10.93
N ASP A 45 -10.20 2.31 -10.41
CA ASP A 45 -10.20 1.91 -8.99
C ASP A 45 -9.70 3.02 -8.07
N ILE A 46 -9.09 4.06 -8.62
CA ILE A 46 -8.65 5.23 -7.87
C ILE A 46 -9.75 6.28 -7.94
N ASN A 47 -10.35 6.58 -6.79
CA ASN A 47 -11.45 7.55 -6.70
C ASN A 47 -10.99 8.79 -5.93
N SER A 48 -10.80 9.90 -6.66
CA SER A 48 -10.36 11.17 -6.07
C SER A 48 -11.47 11.91 -5.33
N GLU A 49 -12.73 11.65 -5.66
CA GLU A 49 -13.85 12.29 -4.98
C GLU A 49 -14.06 11.76 -3.58
N THR A 50 -14.01 10.44 -3.43
CA THR A 50 -14.17 9.77 -2.13
C THR A 50 -12.84 9.51 -1.43
N MET A 51 -11.72 9.82 -2.07
CA MET A 51 -10.37 9.57 -1.56
C MET A 51 -10.22 8.11 -1.13
N SER A 52 -10.54 7.20 -2.05
CA SER A 52 -10.51 5.77 -1.79
C SER A 52 -9.94 4.98 -2.96
N VAL A 53 -9.45 3.80 -2.65
CA VAL A 53 -8.98 2.80 -3.60
C VAL A 53 -9.95 1.62 -3.54
N ARG A 54 -10.55 1.26 -4.67
CA ARG A 54 -11.39 0.07 -4.76
C ARG A 54 -10.52 -1.15 -5.03
N ILE A 55 -10.67 -2.17 -4.20
CA ILE A 55 -9.84 -3.35 -4.25
C ILE A 55 -10.72 -4.57 -4.44
N MET A 56 -10.46 -5.33 -5.51
CA MET A 56 -11.12 -6.60 -5.75
C MET A 56 -10.29 -7.70 -5.09
N GLY A 57 -10.81 -8.23 -4.01
CA GLY A 57 -10.18 -9.32 -3.29
C GLY A 57 -10.57 -10.69 -3.84
N LYS A 58 -10.17 -11.71 -3.10
CA LYS A 58 -10.44 -13.11 -3.41
C LYS A 58 -11.94 -13.38 -3.41
N GLY A 59 -12.45 -14.11 -4.42
CA GLY A 59 -13.86 -14.42 -4.54
C GLY A 59 -14.74 -13.26 -4.98
N LYS A 60 -14.19 -12.30 -5.71
CA LYS A 60 -14.89 -11.11 -6.22
C LYS A 60 -15.48 -10.21 -5.13
N LYS A 61 -14.98 -10.31 -3.91
CA LYS A 61 -15.36 -9.39 -2.83
C LYS A 61 -14.63 -8.05 -3.02
N CYS A 62 -15.42 -6.99 -3.08
CA CYS A 62 -14.90 -5.63 -3.22
C CYS A 62 -14.75 -5.00 -1.84
N ARG A 63 -13.64 -4.30 -1.62
CA ARG A 63 -13.46 -3.45 -0.46
C ARG A 63 -12.88 -2.11 -0.88
N TYR A 64 -12.96 -1.15 0.00
CA TYR A 64 -12.39 0.19 -0.21
C TYR A 64 -11.36 0.47 0.87
N SER A 65 -10.23 1.04 0.46
CA SER A 65 -9.19 1.44 1.38
C SER A 65 -8.83 2.91 1.18
N LEU A 66 -7.91 3.38 1.99
CA LEU A 66 -7.53 4.79 2.07
C LEU A 66 -6.71 5.22 0.85
N LEU A 67 -6.94 6.44 0.39
CA LEU A 67 -6.13 7.11 -0.61
C LEU A 67 -5.62 8.42 -0.03
N SER A 68 -4.31 8.56 0.13
CA SER A 68 -3.75 9.79 0.67
C SER A 68 -3.74 10.89 -0.38
N PRO A 69 -3.94 12.16 0.02
CA PRO A 69 -3.85 13.29 -0.92
C PRO A 69 -2.49 13.38 -1.60
N LYS A 70 -1.43 13.11 -0.88
CA LYS A 70 -0.07 13.12 -1.42
C LYS A 70 0.11 12.03 -2.48
N LEU A 71 -0.34 10.81 -2.19
CA LEU A 71 -0.27 9.71 -3.16
C LEU A 71 -1.10 10.00 -4.40
N LEU A 72 -2.26 10.63 -4.24
CA LEU A 72 -3.09 11.02 -5.36
C LEU A 72 -2.32 11.96 -6.31
N GLU A 73 -1.58 12.92 -5.77
CA GLU A 73 -0.74 13.82 -6.57
C GLU A 73 0.33 13.05 -7.34
N GLU A 74 1.00 12.11 -6.69
CA GLU A 74 2.02 11.26 -7.32
C GLU A 74 1.41 10.36 -8.40
N LEU A 75 0.22 9.80 -8.14
CA LEU A 75 -0.51 8.98 -9.12
C LEU A 75 -0.94 9.81 -10.34
N ARG A 76 -1.35 11.06 -10.14
CA ARG A 76 -1.68 11.96 -11.25
C ARG A 76 -0.47 12.25 -12.11
N GLN A 77 0.68 12.49 -11.49
CA GLN A 77 1.94 12.67 -12.22
C GLN A 77 2.31 11.41 -13.00
N TYR A 78 2.26 10.26 -12.34
CA TYR A 78 2.51 8.96 -12.98
C TYR A 78 1.58 8.76 -14.18
N PHE A 79 0.29 9.01 -14.00
CA PHE A 79 -0.71 8.81 -15.06
C PHE A 79 -0.45 9.72 -16.26
N ARG A 80 -0.05 10.98 -16.04
CA ARG A 80 0.31 11.92 -17.11
C ARG A 80 1.52 11.46 -17.90
N GLU A 81 2.51 10.89 -17.22
CA GLU A 81 3.76 10.45 -17.86
C GLU A 81 3.62 9.11 -18.61
N TYR A 82 2.95 8.15 -17.98
CA TYR A 82 2.90 6.78 -18.49
C TYR A 82 1.63 6.45 -19.27
N ARG A 83 0.54 7.13 -19.00
CA ARG A 83 -0.77 6.94 -19.65
C ARG A 83 -1.16 5.46 -19.78
N PRO A 84 -1.31 4.75 -18.66
CA PRO A 84 -1.65 3.34 -18.69
C PRO A 84 -3.00 3.13 -19.39
N LYS A 85 -3.09 2.03 -20.15
CA LYS A 85 -4.26 1.78 -20.99
C LYS A 85 -5.31 0.91 -20.31
N LYS A 86 -4.90 -0.17 -19.70
CA LYS A 86 -5.81 -1.14 -19.10
C LYS A 86 -5.61 -1.27 -17.61
N TRP A 87 -4.39 -1.55 -17.18
CA TRP A 87 -4.05 -1.72 -15.77
C TRP A 87 -3.45 -0.42 -15.24
N LEU A 88 -3.62 -0.17 -13.95
CA LEU A 88 -3.00 1.01 -13.37
C LEU A 88 -1.47 0.95 -13.54
N PHE A 89 -0.90 -0.22 -13.29
CA PHE A 89 0.54 -0.45 -13.51
C PHE A 89 0.75 -1.50 -14.59
N GLU A 90 1.33 -1.06 -15.69
CA GLU A 90 1.61 -1.91 -16.84
C GLU A 90 3.11 -2.14 -16.99
N GLY A 91 3.48 -3.24 -17.63
CA GLY A 91 4.85 -3.53 -17.99
C GLY A 91 5.30 -2.70 -19.19
N GLU A 92 6.34 -3.15 -19.86
CA GLU A 92 6.86 -2.46 -21.06
C GLU A 92 5.86 -2.49 -22.21
N THR A 93 5.07 -3.56 -22.31
CA THR A 93 4.03 -3.69 -23.33
C THR A 93 2.73 -3.06 -22.85
N PRO A 94 2.20 -2.05 -23.56
CA PRO A 94 0.92 -1.43 -23.18
C PRO A 94 -0.21 -2.46 -23.07
N GLY A 95 -1.02 -2.34 -22.03
CA GLY A 95 -2.15 -3.24 -21.78
C GLY A 95 -1.79 -4.54 -21.09
N VAL A 96 -0.51 -4.78 -20.81
CA VAL A 96 -0.04 -5.96 -20.09
C VAL A 96 0.30 -5.57 -18.65
N GLN A 97 -0.20 -6.33 -17.69
CA GLN A 97 0.07 -6.11 -16.27
C GLN A 97 1.56 -6.07 -15.98
N TYR A 98 1.92 -5.22 -15.02
CA TYR A 98 3.26 -5.25 -14.42
C TYR A 98 3.51 -6.61 -13.78
N SER A 99 4.70 -7.18 -13.94
CA SER A 99 4.97 -8.52 -13.46
C SER A 99 5.23 -8.55 -11.94
N ALA A 100 4.76 -9.63 -11.32
CA ALA A 100 4.99 -9.84 -9.88
C ALA A 100 6.48 -9.97 -9.56
N SER A 101 7.25 -10.61 -10.42
CA SER A 101 8.70 -10.77 -10.22
C SER A 101 9.44 -9.43 -10.33
N ALA A 102 9.01 -8.54 -11.23
CA ALA A 102 9.58 -7.20 -11.35
C ALA A 102 9.28 -6.36 -10.10
N LEU A 103 8.08 -6.47 -9.56
CA LEU A 103 7.71 -5.77 -8.33
C LEU A 103 8.57 -6.23 -7.15
N VAL A 104 8.75 -7.55 -7.01
CA VAL A 104 9.60 -8.13 -5.96
C VAL A 104 11.04 -7.61 -6.09
N LYS A 105 11.55 -7.54 -7.31
CA LYS A 105 12.90 -7.02 -7.58
C LYS A 105 13.02 -5.54 -7.21
N VAL A 106 12.06 -4.72 -7.57
CA VAL A 106 12.04 -3.29 -7.24
C VAL A 106 12.10 -3.09 -5.73
N LEU A 107 11.27 -3.82 -5.00
CA LEU A 107 11.23 -3.72 -3.53
C LEU A 107 12.53 -4.20 -2.90
N LYS A 108 13.07 -5.32 -3.37
CA LYS A 108 14.33 -5.87 -2.88
C LYS A 108 15.49 -4.88 -3.06
N GLU A 109 15.62 -4.32 -4.25
CA GLU A 109 16.69 -3.36 -4.56
C GLU A 109 16.56 -2.08 -3.74
N ALA A 110 15.34 -1.57 -3.58
CA ALA A 110 15.09 -0.39 -2.77
C ALA A 110 15.43 -0.64 -1.30
N ALA A 111 15.07 -1.79 -0.76
CA ALA A 111 15.40 -2.17 0.61
C ALA A 111 16.93 -2.28 0.81
N GLN A 112 17.64 -2.85 -0.15
CA GLN A 112 19.10 -2.93 -0.11
C GLN A 112 19.74 -1.55 -0.12
N ARG A 113 19.28 -0.64 -0.99
CA ARG A 113 19.78 0.74 -1.03
C ARG A 113 19.48 1.49 0.26
N ALA A 114 18.38 1.16 0.93
CA ALA A 114 18.01 1.75 2.21
C ALA A 114 18.84 1.18 3.38
N GLY A 115 19.70 0.20 3.13
CA GLY A 115 20.53 -0.42 4.17
C GLY A 115 19.81 -1.45 5.02
N ILE A 116 18.64 -1.92 4.57
CA ILE A 116 17.85 -2.93 5.29
C ILE A 116 18.44 -4.30 4.96
N LYS A 117 18.94 -4.98 6.00
CA LYS A 117 19.67 -6.24 5.82
C LYS A 117 18.78 -7.47 5.71
N HIS A 118 17.57 -7.42 6.26
CA HIS A 118 16.64 -8.52 6.14
C HIS A 118 15.83 -8.44 4.85
N ARG A 119 15.27 -9.56 4.42
CA ARG A 119 14.45 -9.60 3.23
C ARG A 119 13.11 -8.89 3.47
N VAL A 120 12.73 -8.02 2.55
CA VAL A 120 11.45 -7.29 2.61
C VAL A 120 10.52 -7.82 1.53
N HIS A 121 9.33 -8.23 1.96
CA HIS A 121 8.26 -8.70 1.08
C HIS A 121 7.11 -7.68 1.03
N VAL A 122 6.35 -7.71 -0.05
CA VAL A 122 5.15 -6.87 -0.19
C VAL A 122 4.21 -7.04 1.02
N HIS A 123 4.04 -8.27 1.47
CA HIS A 123 3.19 -8.58 2.63
C HIS A 123 3.64 -7.89 3.92
N MET A 124 4.94 -7.68 4.09
CA MET A 124 5.48 -6.94 5.24
C MET A 124 5.05 -5.47 5.24
N LEU A 125 4.96 -4.85 4.06
CA LEU A 125 4.48 -3.48 3.93
C LEU A 125 3.00 -3.38 4.30
N ARG A 126 2.20 -4.38 3.93
CA ARG A 126 0.81 -4.48 4.34
C ARG A 126 0.68 -4.62 5.86
N HIS A 127 1.52 -5.42 6.48
CA HIS A 127 1.58 -5.52 7.94
C HIS A 127 1.98 -4.20 8.60
N SER A 128 2.94 -3.48 8.00
CA SER A 128 3.34 -2.16 8.47
C SER A 128 2.19 -1.16 8.42
N PHE A 129 1.36 -1.21 7.38
CA PHE A 129 0.15 -0.41 7.28
C PHE A 129 -0.77 -0.68 8.47
N ALA A 130 -1.08 -1.95 8.73
CA ALA A 130 -1.96 -2.34 9.82
C ALA A 130 -1.40 -1.92 11.20
N THR A 131 -0.13 -2.21 11.45
CA THR A 131 0.54 -1.86 12.70
C THR A 131 0.57 -0.35 12.91
N HIS A 132 0.81 0.40 11.86
CA HIS A 132 0.88 1.85 11.92
C HIS A 132 -0.47 2.47 12.27
N LEU A 133 -1.55 2.01 11.63
CA LEU A 133 -2.91 2.45 11.97
C LEU A 133 -3.22 2.13 13.43
N LEU A 134 -2.81 0.95 13.87
CA LEU A 134 -2.99 0.50 15.23
C LEU A 134 -2.29 1.43 16.22
N GLU A 135 -1.02 1.76 15.97
CA GLU A 135 -0.22 2.67 16.80
C GLU A 135 -0.81 4.09 16.82
N GLN A 136 -1.48 4.50 15.76
CA GLN A 136 -2.16 5.78 15.67
C GLN A 136 -3.54 5.78 16.32
N GLY A 137 -3.97 4.65 16.86
CA GLY A 137 -5.20 4.55 17.61
C GLY A 137 -6.41 4.06 16.82
N THR A 138 -6.24 3.59 15.60
CA THR A 138 -7.35 3.03 14.80
C THR A 138 -7.80 1.71 15.41
N ASP A 139 -9.10 1.50 15.54
CA ASP A 139 -9.63 0.28 16.14
C ASP A 139 -9.44 -0.94 15.20
N LEU A 140 -9.38 -2.11 15.82
CA LEU A 140 -9.10 -3.35 15.13
C LEU A 140 -10.14 -3.70 14.06
N HIS A 141 -11.40 -3.44 14.33
CA HIS A 141 -12.49 -3.73 13.39
C HIS A 141 -12.34 -2.91 12.11
N THR A 142 -12.01 -1.63 12.25
CA THR A 142 -11.77 -0.76 11.09
C THR A 142 -10.57 -1.23 10.28
N ILE A 143 -9.49 -1.65 10.95
CA ILE A 143 -8.32 -2.20 10.27
C ILE A 143 -8.68 -3.46 9.51
N GLN A 144 -9.48 -4.34 10.10
CA GLN A 144 -9.96 -5.56 9.42
C GLN A 144 -10.75 -5.24 8.16
N GLU A 145 -11.63 -4.26 8.22
CA GLU A 145 -12.41 -3.83 7.05
C GLU A 145 -11.51 -3.30 5.94
N LEU A 146 -10.53 -2.48 6.28
CA LEU A 146 -9.58 -1.91 5.32
C LEU A 146 -8.74 -3.00 4.66
N LEU A 147 -8.32 -4.00 5.40
CA LEU A 147 -7.49 -5.10 4.90
C LEU A 147 -8.30 -6.20 4.21
N GLY A 148 -9.61 -6.26 4.42
CA GLY A 148 -10.44 -7.32 3.87
C GLY A 148 -10.16 -8.68 4.51
N HIS A 149 -9.78 -8.71 5.79
CA HIS A 149 -9.52 -9.95 6.50
C HIS A 149 -10.83 -10.67 6.81
N ASN A 150 -10.94 -11.90 6.33
CA ASN A 150 -11.99 -12.83 6.75
C ASN A 150 -11.51 -13.73 7.89
N ASP A 151 -10.23 -13.68 8.23
CA ASP A 151 -9.62 -14.54 9.23
C ASP A 151 -9.35 -13.75 10.51
N ILE A 152 -10.12 -14.07 11.54
CA ILE A 152 -9.99 -13.49 12.87
C ILE A 152 -8.60 -13.73 13.46
N LYS A 153 -7.97 -14.86 13.13
CA LYS A 153 -6.64 -15.23 13.66
C LYS A 153 -5.53 -14.28 13.20
N THR A 154 -5.59 -13.79 11.97
CA THR A 154 -4.56 -12.91 11.44
C THR A 154 -4.58 -11.55 12.14
N THR A 155 -5.75 -11.13 12.61
CA THR A 155 -5.93 -9.86 13.29
C THR A 155 -5.86 -9.96 14.81
N THR A 156 -5.96 -11.17 15.39
CA THR A 156 -5.83 -11.35 16.85
C THR A 156 -4.46 -11.00 17.39
N ILE A 157 -3.41 -11.01 16.57
CA ILE A 157 -2.08 -10.52 16.96
C ILE A 157 -2.12 -9.03 17.33
N TYR A 158 -3.16 -8.31 16.93
CA TYR A 158 -3.33 -6.90 17.20
C TYR A 158 -4.33 -6.60 18.34
N LEU A 159 -4.76 -7.62 19.09
CA LEU A 159 -5.79 -7.51 20.15
C LEU A 159 -5.41 -6.64 21.34
N HIS A 160 -4.17 -6.18 21.44
CA HIS A 160 -3.72 -5.33 22.55
C HIS A 160 -3.95 -3.85 22.33
N VAL A 161 -4.63 -3.50 21.25
CA VAL A 161 -4.83 -2.10 20.91
C VAL A 161 -6.18 -1.63 21.37
N SER A 162 -6.14 -0.56 22.12
CA SER A 162 -7.35 0.12 22.58
C SER A 162 -8.16 0.63 21.38
N SER A 163 -9.48 0.48 21.48
CA SER A 163 -10.40 1.06 20.51
C SER A 163 -10.17 2.55 20.37
N ALA A 164 -9.78 3.00 19.22
CA ALA A 164 -9.68 4.41 18.92
C ALA A 164 -10.85 4.86 18.06
N HIS A 165 -11.00 6.15 17.92
CA HIS A 165 -12.13 6.74 17.22
C HIS A 165 -12.15 6.38 15.74
N LYS A 166 -13.21 5.72 15.29
CA LYS A 166 -13.41 5.34 13.88
C LYS A 166 -13.51 6.52 12.91
N SER A 167 -13.76 7.72 13.41
CA SER A 167 -13.99 8.91 12.57
C SER A 167 -12.72 9.54 12.03
N GLN A 168 -11.54 9.12 12.51
CA GLN A 168 -10.26 9.67 12.08
C GLN A 168 -9.28 8.55 11.81
N ILE A 169 -9.23 8.10 10.56
CA ILE A 169 -8.26 7.10 10.15
C ILE A 169 -7.13 7.81 9.40
N PRO A 170 -5.97 8.03 10.05
CA PRO A 170 -4.85 8.63 9.34
C PRO A 170 -4.24 7.64 8.35
N ASN A 171 -3.88 8.12 7.17
CA ASN A 171 -3.15 7.30 6.22
C ASN A 171 -1.65 7.38 6.55
N PRO A 172 -0.97 6.22 6.74
CA PRO A 172 0.44 6.24 7.11
C PRO A 172 1.34 7.00 6.13
N LEU A 173 0.99 7.03 4.86
CA LEU A 173 1.79 7.74 3.85
C LEU A 173 1.81 9.26 4.10
N ASP A 174 0.70 9.83 4.55
CA ASP A 174 0.61 11.27 4.81
C ASP A 174 1.52 11.74 5.92
N SER A 175 1.92 10.86 6.83
CA SER A 175 2.80 11.18 7.94
C SER A 175 4.28 10.93 7.64
N LEU A 176 4.63 10.44 6.45
CA LEU A 176 6.02 10.17 6.06
C LEU A 176 6.84 11.42 5.78
N ASP A 177 6.19 12.53 5.46
CA ASP A 177 6.86 13.78 5.09
C ASP A 177 7.11 14.72 6.27
N ASP A 178 6.58 14.40 7.43
CA ASP A 178 6.68 15.27 8.62
C ASP A 178 7.97 15.03 9.41
N SER A 179 8.90 14.29 8.85
CA SER A 179 10.17 14.00 9.51
C SER A 179 11.33 14.82 8.97
#